data_efb0d357ad0c36ab17bf337b8ba921b2
#
_entry.id   efb0d357ad0c36ab17bf337b8ba921b2
#
_cell.length_a   1.000
_cell.length_b   1.000
_cell.length_c   1.000
_cell.angle_alpha   90.00
_cell.angle_beta   90.00
_cell.angle_gamma   90.00
#
_symmetry.space_group_name_H-M   'P 1'
#
loop_
_entity.id
_entity.type
_entity.pdbx_description
1 polymer ?
#
loop_
_entity_poly.entity_id
_entity_poly.type
_entity_poly.pdbx_seq_one_letter_code
_entity_poly.pdbx_strand_id
1 'polypeptide(L)'
;MNSRERTFLALKHMPSDRIPVDFWATPAVARNLEAALGRAYAQFLDDFGVDLRYIEGPAYIGPALAPGCDIWGVARAAVQAGAPGQSESYSEVTSAPLGGAGTPEEIYAYRNWPDPDMFDYTAVERQCDAILRENRVVVFMGDRLNRVAQLKPAMYLRGAENIFVDLADRPEMAEAVFGKIREFYLDYLERILRAAAGKIDIVLTGDDFGAQNGLLVGAGMWRKFI
;
A
#
# COMPACT_ATOMS: atom_id res chain seq x y z
N MET A 1 -26.73 -4.28 15.44
CA MET A 1 -26.02 -3.31 14.60
C MET A 1 -25.13 -4.07 13.63
N ASN A 2 -25.15 -3.75 12.34
CA ASN A 2 -24.23 -4.37 11.36
C ASN A 2 -22.86 -3.68 11.36
N SER A 3 -21.89 -4.26 10.62
CA SER A 3 -20.52 -3.76 10.58
C SER A 3 -20.40 -2.34 10.03
N ARG A 4 -21.17 -2.00 8.99
CA ARG A 4 -21.15 -0.67 8.40
C ARG A 4 -21.68 0.39 9.36
N GLU A 5 -22.86 0.14 9.97
CA GLU A 5 -23.46 1.04 10.95
C GLU A 5 -22.49 1.31 12.11
N ARG A 6 -21.89 0.26 12.66
CA ARG A 6 -20.94 0.33 13.77
C ARG A 6 -19.73 1.20 13.42
N THR A 7 -19.11 0.92 12.27
CA THR A 7 -17.90 1.63 11.84
C THR A 7 -18.21 3.11 11.56
N PHE A 8 -19.31 3.41 10.88
CA PHE A 8 -19.67 4.80 10.60
C PHE A 8 -20.07 5.58 11.85
N LEU A 9 -20.66 4.95 12.85
CA LEU A 9 -20.89 5.61 14.14
C LEU A 9 -19.56 5.92 14.84
N ALA A 10 -18.62 4.95 14.85
CA ALA A 10 -17.31 5.17 15.44
C ALA A 10 -16.54 6.31 14.74
N LEU A 11 -16.56 6.36 13.40
CA LEU A 11 -15.95 7.46 12.63
C LEU A 11 -16.58 8.83 12.92
N LYS A 12 -17.85 8.85 13.31
CA LYS A 12 -18.58 10.07 13.74
C LYS A 12 -18.43 10.37 15.24
N HIS A 13 -17.60 9.62 15.95
CA HIS A 13 -17.45 9.69 17.41
C HIS A 13 -18.78 9.48 18.18
N MET A 14 -19.67 8.67 17.62
CA MET A 14 -20.95 8.31 18.21
C MET A 14 -20.87 6.93 18.88
N PRO A 15 -21.65 6.69 19.96
CA PRO A 15 -21.69 5.38 20.61
C PRO A 15 -22.15 4.27 19.65
N SER A 16 -21.48 3.14 19.69
CA SER A 16 -21.82 1.91 18.97
C SER A 16 -21.97 0.74 19.96
N ASP A 17 -22.49 -0.40 19.50
CA ASP A 17 -22.67 -1.60 20.32
C ASP A 17 -21.34 -2.22 20.79
N ARG A 18 -20.26 -2.04 20.03
CA ARG A 18 -18.88 -2.37 20.36
C ARG A 18 -17.91 -1.56 19.49
N ILE A 19 -16.63 -1.62 19.79
CA ILE A 19 -15.58 -1.06 18.94
C ILE A 19 -15.51 -1.84 17.62
N PRO A 20 -15.47 -1.17 16.46
CA PRO A 20 -15.20 -1.83 15.17
C PRO A 20 -13.87 -2.57 15.20
N VAL A 21 -13.84 -3.76 14.61
CA VAL A 21 -12.64 -4.59 14.54
C VAL A 21 -12.17 -4.66 13.11
N ASP A 22 -10.89 -4.38 12.92
CA ASP A 22 -10.16 -4.67 11.70
C ASP A 22 -9.14 -5.77 11.97
N PHE A 23 -8.93 -6.65 10.99
CA PHE A 23 -7.89 -7.64 11.03
C PHE A 23 -7.28 -7.81 9.64
N TRP A 24 -6.03 -7.47 9.55
CA TRP A 24 -5.28 -7.58 8.33
C TRP A 24 -3.99 -8.37 8.58
N ALA A 25 -3.75 -9.38 7.74
CA ALA A 25 -2.64 -10.30 7.91
C ALA A 25 -1.79 -10.42 6.65
N THR A 26 -0.54 -10.81 6.85
CA THR A 26 0.30 -11.19 5.72
C THR A 26 -0.23 -12.48 5.09
N PRO A 27 0.03 -12.73 3.79
CA PRO A 27 -0.32 -14.02 3.19
C PRO A 27 0.25 -15.23 3.95
N ALA A 28 1.43 -15.10 4.55
CA ALA A 28 2.02 -16.14 5.39
C ALA A 28 1.21 -16.36 6.67
N VAL A 29 0.83 -15.30 7.37
CA VAL A 29 -0.01 -15.39 8.57
C VAL A 29 -1.39 -15.92 8.23
N ALA A 30 -2.00 -15.48 7.12
CA ALA A 30 -3.30 -15.99 6.67
C ALA A 30 -3.23 -17.52 6.42
N ARG A 31 -2.23 -18.00 5.68
CA ARG A 31 -2.02 -19.45 5.48
C ARG A 31 -1.81 -20.22 6.78
N ASN A 32 -1.03 -19.67 7.72
CA ASN A 32 -0.80 -20.30 9.01
C ASN A 32 -2.09 -20.40 9.83
N LEU A 33 -2.94 -19.35 9.80
CA LEU A 33 -4.26 -19.38 10.43
C LEU A 33 -5.18 -20.42 9.79
N GLU A 34 -5.22 -20.48 8.46
CA GLU A 34 -6.01 -21.49 7.74
C GLU A 34 -5.57 -22.90 8.10
N ALA A 35 -4.26 -23.16 8.13
CA ALA A 35 -3.71 -24.47 8.51
C ALA A 35 -4.00 -24.81 9.98
N ALA A 36 -3.84 -23.87 10.89
CA ALA A 36 -4.05 -24.09 12.32
C ALA A 36 -5.53 -24.29 12.69
N LEU A 37 -6.43 -23.56 12.01
CA LEU A 37 -7.86 -23.57 12.32
C LEU A 37 -8.67 -24.53 11.46
N GLY A 38 -8.09 -25.07 10.37
CA GLY A 38 -8.77 -25.94 9.42
C GLY A 38 -9.92 -25.26 8.67
N ARG A 39 -9.85 -23.96 8.46
CA ARG A 39 -10.89 -23.15 7.79
C ARG A 39 -10.30 -22.03 6.97
N ALA A 40 -11.05 -21.53 5.97
CA ALA A 40 -10.62 -20.43 5.13
C ALA A 40 -10.45 -19.13 5.94
N TYR A 41 -9.49 -18.29 5.53
CA TYR A 41 -9.23 -16.98 6.16
C TYR A 41 -10.47 -16.08 6.20
N ALA A 42 -11.28 -16.06 5.14
CA ALA A 42 -12.53 -15.31 5.11
C ALA A 42 -13.50 -15.75 6.23
N GLN A 43 -13.63 -17.08 6.47
CA GLN A 43 -14.47 -17.61 7.54
C GLN A 43 -13.91 -17.25 8.92
N PHE A 44 -12.59 -17.24 9.09
CA PHE A 44 -11.96 -16.73 10.32
C PHE A 44 -12.38 -15.28 10.59
N LEU A 45 -12.33 -14.40 9.57
CA LEU A 45 -12.76 -13.00 9.72
C LEU A 45 -14.23 -12.89 10.14
N ASP A 46 -15.10 -13.77 9.64
CA ASP A 46 -16.53 -13.79 10.01
C ASP A 46 -16.75 -14.29 11.42
N ASP A 47 -16.11 -15.39 11.82
CA ASP A 47 -16.22 -16.00 13.14
C ASP A 47 -15.78 -15.04 14.26
N PHE A 48 -14.77 -14.20 13.98
CA PHE A 48 -14.28 -13.19 14.92
C PHE A 48 -14.96 -11.82 14.75
N GLY A 49 -15.99 -11.75 13.91
CA GLY A 49 -16.80 -10.54 13.74
C GLY A 49 -16.01 -9.32 13.26
N VAL A 50 -14.99 -9.56 12.41
CA VAL A 50 -14.20 -8.47 11.81
C VAL A 50 -15.11 -7.64 10.90
N ASP A 51 -15.09 -6.32 11.07
CA ASP A 51 -16.05 -5.42 10.44
C ASP A 51 -15.62 -4.95 9.05
N LEU A 52 -14.31 -4.83 8.81
CA LEU A 52 -13.74 -4.32 7.59
C LEU A 52 -13.36 -5.45 6.62
N ARG A 53 -13.50 -5.19 5.33
CA ARG A 53 -13.03 -6.08 4.25
C ARG A 53 -12.30 -5.28 3.19
N TYR A 54 -11.21 -5.84 2.70
CA TYR A 54 -10.36 -5.21 1.71
C TYR A 54 -10.67 -5.73 0.31
N ILE A 55 -10.84 -4.83 -0.65
CA ILE A 55 -10.82 -5.21 -2.06
C ILE A 55 -9.37 -5.35 -2.53
N GLU A 56 -9.15 -6.23 -3.49
CA GLU A 56 -7.84 -6.38 -4.13
C GLU A 56 -7.48 -5.18 -4.99
N GLY A 57 -8.50 -4.50 -5.53
CA GLY A 57 -8.33 -3.40 -6.46
C GLY A 57 -8.19 -3.87 -7.91
N PRO A 58 -7.61 -3.05 -8.80
CA PRO A 58 -7.45 -3.37 -10.21
C PRO A 58 -6.32 -4.38 -10.43
N ALA A 59 -6.50 -5.26 -11.43
CA ALA A 59 -5.49 -6.23 -11.82
C ALA A 59 -4.42 -5.58 -12.70
N TYR A 60 -3.15 -5.93 -12.47
CA TYR A 60 -2.07 -5.51 -13.35
C TYR A 60 -2.14 -6.25 -14.70
N ILE A 61 -2.19 -5.51 -15.79
CA ILE A 61 -2.23 -6.01 -17.18
C ILE A 61 -1.10 -5.43 -18.05
N GLY A 62 -0.17 -4.72 -17.45
CA GLY A 62 0.97 -4.11 -18.13
C GLY A 62 1.99 -5.14 -18.64
N PRO A 63 3.12 -4.69 -19.17
CA PRO A 63 4.20 -5.56 -19.61
C PRO A 63 4.69 -6.49 -18.48
N ALA A 64 5.20 -7.66 -18.86
CA ALA A 64 5.78 -8.58 -17.88
C ALA A 64 6.89 -7.89 -17.09
N LEU A 65 6.80 -7.94 -15.77
CA LEU A 65 7.80 -7.37 -14.89
C LEU A 65 9.11 -8.18 -14.99
N ALA A 66 10.25 -7.50 -14.90
CA ALA A 66 11.52 -8.19 -14.81
C ALA A 66 11.56 -9.11 -13.57
N PRO A 67 12.23 -10.25 -13.62
CA PRO A 67 12.29 -11.18 -12.50
C PRO A 67 12.72 -10.49 -11.20
N GLY A 68 11.92 -10.64 -10.14
CA GLY A 68 12.19 -10.04 -8.84
C GLY A 68 11.95 -8.53 -8.74
N CYS A 69 11.43 -7.89 -9.80
CA CYS A 69 11.09 -6.46 -9.76
C CYS A 69 9.59 -6.23 -9.51
N ASP A 70 9.28 -5.15 -8.82
CA ASP A 70 7.93 -4.62 -8.69
C ASP A 70 7.56 -3.69 -9.87
N ILE A 71 6.34 -3.12 -9.84
CA ILE A 71 5.83 -2.20 -10.88
C ILE A 71 6.67 -0.92 -11.04
N TRP A 72 7.47 -0.57 -10.03
CA TRP A 72 8.38 0.57 -10.06
C TRP A 72 9.76 0.21 -10.63
N GLY A 73 9.98 -1.05 -11.01
CA GLY A 73 11.28 -1.56 -11.42
C GLY A 73 12.27 -1.74 -10.27
N VAL A 74 11.80 -1.70 -9.03
CA VAL A 74 12.63 -1.94 -7.85
C VAL A 74 12.89 -3.43 -7.70
N ALA A 75 14.16 -3.83 -7.73
CA ALA A 75 14.55 -5.23 -7.58
C ALA A 75 14.52 -5.64 -6.10
N ARG A 76 14.03 -6.87 -5.89
CA ARG A 76 13.89 -7.46 -4.55
C ARG A 76 14.38 -8.89 -4.53
N ALA A 77 14.93 -9.30 -3.40
CA ALA A 77 15.28 -10.69 -3.14
C ALA A 77 14.64 -11.18 -1.83
N ALA A 78 14.37 -12.47 -1.79
CA ALA A 78 13.89 -13.12 -0.57
C ALA A 78 15.04 -13.21 0.44
N VAL A 79 14.81 -12.72 1.64
CA VAL A 79 15.74 -12.82 2.76
C VAL A 79 15.07 -13.66 3.85
N GLN A 80 15.82 -14.58 4.42
CA GLN A 80 15.36 -15.39 5.56
C GLN A 80 15.62 -14.65 6.86
N ALA A 81 14.58 -14.48 7.68
CA ALA A 81 14.68 -13.91 9.01
C ALA A 81 14.03 -14.84 10.04
N GLY A 82 14.54 -14.82 11.25
CA GLY A 82 14.01 -15.62 12.36
C GLY A 82 15.03 -16.61 12.92
N ALA A 83 14.66 -17.26 14.03
CA ALA A 83 15.46 -18.31 14.64
C ALA A 83 15.47 -19.60 13.79
N PRO A 84 16.48 -20.48 13.93
CA PRO A 84 16.48 -21.77 13.28
C PRO A 84 15.19 -22.55 13.56
N GLY A 85 14.51 -22.98 12.50
CA GLY A 85 13.20 -23.67 12.59
C GLY A 85 11.97 -22.77 12.62
N GLN A 86 12.12 -21.44 12.65
CA GLN A 86 11.04 -20.45 12.60
C GLN A 86 11.33 -19.36 11.56
N SER A 87 12.18 -19.65 10.57
CA SER A 87 12.57 -18.66 9.57
C SER A 87 11.40 -18.29 8.68
N GLU A 88 11.07 -17.02 8.64
CA GLU A 88 10.15 -16.43 7.66
C GLU A 88 10.95 -15.79 6.51
N SER A 89 10.43 -15.94 5.29
CA SER A 89 10.99 -15.25 4.14
C SER A 89 10.27 -13.92 3.95
N TYR A 90 11.03 -12.83 3.86
CA TYR A 90 10.50 -11.54 3.45
C TYR A 90 11.29 -10.99 2.25
N SER A 91 10.67 -10.05 1.54
CA SER A 91 11.25 -9.48 0.33
C SER A 91 11.96 -8.17 0.67
N GLU A 92 13.27 -8.11 0.43
CA GLU A 92 14.11 -6.94 0.67
C GLU A 92 14.55 -6.29 -0.64
N VAL A 93 14.65 -4.96 -0.64
CA VAL A 93 15.14 -4.19 -1.79
C VAL A 93 16.64 -4.44 -1.96
N THR A 94 17.02 -4.88 -3.15
CA THR A 94 18.42 -5.18 -3.49
C THR A 94 19.08 -4.12 -4.36
N SER A 95 18.27 -3.32 -5.07
CA SER A 95 18.80 -2.17 -5.82
C SER A 95 17.76 -1.06 -5.92
N ALA A 96 18.25 0.18 -5.88
CA ALA A 96 17.47 1.39 -6.09
C ALA A 96 17.71 1.89 -7.52
N PRO A 97 16.75 1.78 -8.44
CA PRO A 97 16.98 2.07 -9.87
C PRO A 97 17.34 3.53 -10.15
N LEU A 98 16.96 4.45 -9.29
CA LEU A 98 17.32 5.88 -9.36
C LEU A 98 18.50 6.25 -8.46
N GLY A 99 19.17 5.26 -7.84
CA GLY A 99 20.27 5.50 -6.90
C GLY A 99 21.43 6.26 -7.49
N GLY A 100 21.71 6.07 -8.78
CA GLY A 100 22.80 6.73 -9.52
C GLY A 100 22.40 8.05 -10.21
N ALA A 101 21.13 8.44 -10.20
CA ALA A 101 20.70 9.67 -10.88
C ALA A 101 21.34 10.92 -10.23
N GLY A 102 21.96 11.76 -11.05
CA GLY A 102 22.63 12.99 -10.63
C GLY A 102 21.79 14.26 -10.84
N THR A 103 20.77 14.19 -11.70
CA THR A 103 19.90 15.34 -12.05
C THR A 103 18.43 14.96 -12.06
N PRO A 104 17.51 15.94 -11.91
CA PRO A 104 16.07 15.72 -12.06
C PRO A 104 15.67 15.14 -13.42
N GLU A 105 16.36 15.56 -14.50
CA GLU A 105 16.11 15.08 -15.86
C GLU A 105 16.35 13.58 -16.00
N GLU A 106 17.37 13.05 -15.32
CA GLU A 106 17.63 11.60 -15.28
C GLU A 106 16.51 10.85 -14.53
N ILE A 107 15.92 11.45 -13.48
CA ILE A 107 14.75 10.91 -12.79
C ILE A 107 13.54 10.90 -13.72
N TYR A 108 13.26 12.01 -14.41
CA TYR A 108 12.14 12.08 -15.36
C TYR A 108 12.31 11.14 -16.55
N ALA A 109 13.53 10.92 -16.99
CA ALA A 109 13.86 10.00 -18.09
C ALA A 109 13.79 8.51 -17.72
N TYR A 110 13.56 8.16 -16.45
CA TYR A 110 13.41 6.78 -16.02
C TYR A 110 12.24 6.09 -16.75
N ARG A 111 12.50 4.91 -17.33
CA ARG A 111 11.56 4.27 -18.25
C ARG A 111 10.51 3.39 -17.59
N ASN A 112 10.75 3.00 -16.34
CA ASN A 112 9.85 2.08 -15.62
C ASN A 112 8.96 2.82 -14.60
N TRP A 113 8.66 4.11 -14.85
CA TRP A 113 7.57 4.74 -14.10
C TRP A 113 6.28 3.99 -14.41
N PRO A 114 5.51 3.53 -13.41
CA PRO A 114 4.24 2.86 -13.66
C PRO A 114 3.23 3.83 -14.28
N ASP A 115 2.37 3.29 -15.13
CA ASP A 115 1.27 4.02 -15.74
C ASP A 115 -0.06 3.42 -15.26
N PRO A 116 -1.06 4.22 -14.86
CA PRO A 116 -2.39 3.73 -14.54
C PRO A 116 -3.07 2.93 -15.66
N ASP A 117 -2.68 3.11 -16.93
CA ASP A 117 -3.16 2.29 -18.06
C ASP A 117 -2.67 0.82 -18.00
N MET A 118 -1.69 0.54 -17.14
CA MET A 118 -1.22 -0.84 -16.90
C MET A 118 -2.15 -1.65 -16.00
N PHE A 119 -3.35 -1.16 -15.70
CA PHE A 119 -4.28 -1.83 -14.77
C PHE A 119 -5.68 -1.96 -15.36
N ASP A 120 -6.31 -3.11 -15.11
CA ASP A 120 -7.72 -3.38 -15.43
C ASP A 120 -8.61 -3.09 -14.21
N TYR A 121 -9.43 -2.07 -14.32
CA TYR A 121 -10.33 -1.61 -13.26
C TYR A 121 -11.72 -2.27 -13.31
N THR A 122 -12.01 -3.11 -14.28
CA THR A 122 -13.37 -3.64 -14.55
C THR A 122 -13.94 -4.48 -13.40
N ALA A 123 -13.09 -5.08 -12.59
CA ALA A 123 -13.50 -5.91 -11.46
C ALA A 123 -13.77 -5.14 -10.15
N VAL A 124 -13.37 -3.88 -10.07
CA VAL A 124 -13.39 -3.11 -8.80
C VAL A 124 -14.79 -2.98 -8.23
N GLU A 125 -15.77 -2.58 -9.04
CA GLU A 125 -17.16 -2.43 -8.58
C GLU A 125 -17.72 -3.77 -8.04
N ARG A 126 -17.49 -4.87 -8.76
CA ARG A 126 -17.95 -6.20 -8.34
C ARG A 126 -17.31 -6.66 -7.03
N GLN A 127 -16.03 -6.34 -6.80
CA GLN A 127 -15.37 -6.61 -5.51
C GLN A 127 -16.04 -5.84 -4.38
N CYS A 128 -16.37 -4.57 -4.58
CA CYS A 128 -17.11 -3.76 -3.60
C CYS A 128 -18.51 -4.36 -3.33
N ASP A 129 -19.25 -4.73 -4.39
CA ASP A 129 -20.58 -5.32 -4.25
C ASP A 129 -20.59 -6.63 -3.46
N ALA A 130 -19.55 -7.44 -3.59
CA ALA A 130 -19.42 -8.67 -2.82
C ALA A 130 -19.35 -8.36 -1.31
N ILE A 131 -18.55 -7.40 -0.90
CA ILE A 131 -18.38 -6.98 0.50
C ILE A 131 -19.65 -6.30 1.04
N LEU A 132 -20.28 -5.45 0.23
CA LEU A 132 -21.51 -4.74 0.61
C LEU A 132 -22.68 -5.68 0.88
N ARG A 133 -22.81 -6.79 0.12
CA ARG A 133 -23.84 -7.81 0.35
C ARG A 133 -23.74 -8.47 1.72
N GLU A 134 -22.54 -8.51 2.30
CA GLU A 134 -22.29 -9.01 3.65
C GLU A 134 -22.44 -7.92 4.73
N ASN A 135 -22.88 -6.72 4.37
CA ASN A 135 -22.95 -5.55 5.25
C ASN A 135 -21.61 -5.20 5.93
N ARG A 136 -20.51 -5.48 5.27
CA ARG A 136 -19.15 -5.13 5.72
C ARG A 136 -18.71 -3.79 5.15
N VAL A 137 -17.70 -3.20 5.78
CA VAL A 137 -17.08 -1.95 5.32
C VAL A 137 -16.08 -2.25 4.21
N VAL A 138 -16.21 -1.54 3.10
CA VAL A 138 -15.33 -1.70 1.94
C VAL A 138 -14.09 -0.82 2.10
N VAL A 139 -12.94 -1.44 2.16
CA VAL A 139 -11.65 -0.75 2.28
C VAL A 139 -10.82 -0.99 1.03
N PHE A 140 -10.23 0.06 0.48
CA PHE A 140 -9.15 -0.02 -0.48
C PHE A 140 -7.85 0.44 0.17
N MET A 141 -6.82 -0.39 0.11
CA MET A 141 -5.50 -0.09 0.68
C MET A 141 -4.38 -0.11 -0.39
N GLY A 142 -4.67 -0.61 -1.59
CA GLY A 142 -3.65 -1.02 -2.53
C GLY A 142 -2.98 -2.32 -2.10
N ASP A 143 -2.01 -2.78 -2.88
CA ASP A 143 -1.19 -3.89 -2.43
C ASP A 143 -0.21 -3.44 -1.33
N ARG A 144 0.39 -4.41 -0.66
CA ARG A 144 1.29 -4.16 0.47
C ARG A 144 2.53 -3.36 0.15
N LEU A 145 2.99 -3.42 -1.08
CA LEU A 145 4.20 -2.76 -1.55
C LEU A 145 3.90 -1.34 -2.05
N ASN A 146 2.64 -1.12 -2.46
CA ASN A 146 2.18 0.08 -3.15
C ASN A 146 0.98 0.74 -2.44
N ARG A 147 1.00 0.78 -1.11
CA ARG A 147 -0.06 1.36 -0.27
C ARG A 147 -0.20 2.86 -0.44
N VAL A 148 -0.48 3.36 -1.62
CA VAL A 148 -0.61 4.81 -1.82
C VAL A 148 0.32 5.60 -0.87
N ALA A 149 1.60 5.22 -0.90
CA ALA A 149 2.64 5.78 -0.06
C ALA A 149 3.53 6.71 -0.88
N GLN A 150 4.24 7.61 -0.25
CA GLN A 150 5.16 8.51 -0.95
C GLN A 150 6.61 8.31 -0.50
N LEU A 151 6.89 8.36 0.79
CA LEU A 151 8.26 8.24 1.30
C LEU A 151 8.83 6.85 1.05
N LYS A 152 8.06 5.82 1.31
CA LYS A 152 8.51 4.43 1.16
C LYS A 152 8.86 4.07 -0.28
N PRO A 153 8.03 4.34 -1.30
CA PRO A 153 8.41 4.18 -2.70
C PRO A 153 9.63 5.04 -3.09
N ALA A 154 9.70 6.27 -2.59
CA ALA A 154 10.86 7.14 -2.84
C ALA A 154 12.17 6.54 -2.28
N MET A 155 12.13 5.97 -1.07
CA MET A 155 13.27 5.27 -0.48
C MET A 155 13.68 4.03 -1.29
N TYR A 156 12.73 3.31 -1.87
CA TYR A 156 13.01 2.13 -2.69
C TYR A 156 13.57 2.50 -4.05
N LEU A 157 13.03 3.55 -4.68
CA LEU A 157 13.45 4.02 -5.99
C LEU A 157 14.81 4.73 -5.94
N ARG A 158 14.99 5.63 -4.99
CA ARG A 158 16.16 6.50 -4.90
C ARG A 158 17.29 5.94 -4.02
N GLY A 159 16.95 5.00 -3.14
CA GLY A 159 17.77 4.58 -2.00
C GLY A 159 17.49 5.45 -0.76
N ALA A 160 17.39 4.81 0.40
CA ALA A 160 17.03 5.51 1.65
C ALA A 160 17.99 6.65 1.98
N GLU A 161 19.30 6.42 1.87
CA GLU A 161 20.31 7.45 2.12
C GLU A 161 20.16 8.64 1.16
N ASN A 162 20.06 8.35 -0.14
CA ASN A 162 19.98 9.41 -1.15
C ASN A 162 18.73 10.27 -1.00
N ILE A 163 17.55 9.67 -0.74
CA ILE A 163 16.31 10.46 -0.61
C ILE A 163 16.35 11.38 0.60
N PHE A 164 16.96 10.95 1.72
CA PHE A 164 17.11 11.83 2.89
C PHE A 164 18.12 12.94 2.66
N VAL A 165 19.21 12.67 1.94
CA VAL A 165 20.15 13.71 1.50
C VAL A 165 19.47 14.69 0.55
N ASP A 166 18.71 14.19 -0.43
CA ASP A 166 17.97 15.02 -1.38
C ASP A 166 16.95 15.93 -0.68
N LEU A 167 16.20 15.39 0.30
CA LEU A 167 15.26 16.21 1.10
C LEU A 167 15.94 17.37 1.82
N ALA A 168 17.17 17.20 2.28
CA ALA A 168 17.90 18.20 3.05
C ALA A 168 18.69 19.17 2.18
N ASP A 169 19.33 18.69 1.13
CA ASP A 169 20.42 19.39 0.42
C ASP A 169 20.17 19.57 -1.10
N ARG A 170 19.33 18.72 -1.69
CA ARG A 170 19.00 18.72 -3.12
C ARG A 170 17.49 18.63 -3.35
N PRO A 171 16.71 19.62 -2.88
CA PRO A 171 15.26 19.55 -2.88
C PRO A 171 14.63 19.32 -4.26
N GLU A 172 15.27 19.74 -5.34
CA GLU A 172 14.84 19.51 -6.72
C GLU A 172 14.86 18.01 -7.10
N MET A 173 15.81 17.24 -6.56
CA MET A 173 15.86 15.78 -6.75
C MET A 173 14.73 15.10 -6.00
N ALA A 174 14.51 15.48 -4.74
CA ALA A 174 13.40 14.96 -3.94
C ALA A 174 12.06 15.27 -4.61
N GLU A 175 11.85 16.52 -5.06
CA GLU A 175 10.62 16.94 -5.73
C GLU A 175 10.37 16.15 -7.04
N ALA A 176 11.42 15.86 -7.82
CA ALA A 176 11.31 15.05 -9.03
C ALA A 176 10.81 13.63 -8.71
N VAL A 177 11.36 12.97 -7.67
CA VAL A 177 10.93 11.63 -7.27
C VAL A 177 9.51 11.64 -6.72
N PHE A 178 9.22 12.50 -5.74
CA PHE A 178 7.90 12.60 -5.12
C PHE A 178 6.83 13.05 -6.12
N GLY A 179 7.20 13.96 -7.03
CA GLY A 179 6.31 14.45 -8.09
C GLY A 179 5.80 13.31 -8.96
N LYS A 180 6.71 12.42 -9.42
CA LYS A 180 6.35 11.26 -10.26
C LYS A 180 5.52 10.22 -9.49
N ILE A 181 5.84 9.97 -8.22
CA ILE A 181 5.05 9.07 -7.38
C ILE A 181 3.64 9.61 -7.18
N ARG A 182 3.52 10.91 -6.87
CA ARG A 182 2.24 11.60 -6.68
C ARG A 182 1.39 11.61 -7.94
N GLU A 183 1.99 11.92 -9.11
CA GLU A 183 1.33 11.89 -10.42
C GLU A 183 0.67 10.53 -10.68
N PHE A 184 1.42 9.44 -10.50
CA PHE A 184 0.87 8.09 -10.65
C PHE A 184 -0.29 7.82 -9.70
N TYR A 185 -0.11 8.06 -8.39
CA TYR A 185 -1.15 7.71 -7.41
C TYR A 185 -2.41 8.56 -7.53
N LEU A 186 -2.32 9.82 -7.94
CA LEU A 186 -3.50 10.66 -8.15
C LEU A 186 -4.39 10.11 -9.25
N ASP A 187 -3.82 9.78 -10.42
CA ASP A 187 -4.59 9.21 -11.53
C ASP A 187 -5.07 7.78 -11.19
N TYR A 188 -4.20 6.94 -10.63
CA TYR A 188 -4.54 5.58 -10.23
C TYR A 188 -5.72 5.54 -9.24
N LEU A 189 -5.68 6.37 -8.20
CA LEU A 189 -6.78 6.47 -7.22
C LEU A 189 -8.06 7.03 -7.84
N GLU A 190 -7.96 8.06 -8.68
CA GLU A 190 -9.13 8.60 -9.37
C GLU A 190 -9.85 7.52 -10.18
N ARG A 191 -9.10 6.71 -10.92
CA ARG A 191 -9.67 5.60 -11.72
C ARG A 191 -10.31 4.53 -10.83
N ILE A 192 -9.69 4.16 -9.72
CA ILE A 192 -10.25 3.20 -8.76
C ILE A 192 -11.56 3.73 -8.17
N LEU A 193 -11.56 4.97 -7.67
CA LEU A 193 -12.74 5.57 -7.06
C LEU A 193 -13.88 5.72 -8.06
N ARG A 194 -13.57 6.06 -9.31
CA ARG A 194 -14.53 6.10 -10.41
C ARG A 194 -15.10 4.70 -10.71
N ALA A 195 -14.23 3.69 -10.84
CA ALA A 195 -14.63 2.31 -11.11
C ALA A 195 -15.43 1.70 -9.95
N ALA A 196 -15.17 2.12 -8.72
CA ALA A 196 -15.92 1.69 -7.54
C ALA A 196 -17.32 2.30 -7.44
N ALA A 197 -17.66 3.30 -8.26
CA ALA A 197 -18.98 3.96 -8.28
C ALA A 197 -19.47 4.44 -6.89
N GLY A 198 -18.55 4.95 -6.06
CA GLY A 198 -18.86 5.43 -4.71
C GLY A 198 -19.03 4.34 -3.65
N LYS A 199 -18.65 3.09 -3.94
CA LYS A 199 -18.84 1.93 -3.05
C LYS A 199 -17.66 1.66 -2.11
N ILE A 200 -16.51 2.33 -2.28
CA ILE A 200 -15.41 2.29 -1.33
C ILE A 200 -15.75 3.22 -0.16
N ASP A 201 -15.75 2.69 1.05
CA ASP A 201 -16.03 3.43 2.26
C ASP A 201 -14.80 4.11 2.86
N ILE A 202 -13.65 3.43 2.77
CA ILE A 202 -12.38 3.87 3.35
C ILE A 202 -11.25 3.65 2.33
N VAL A 203 -10.49 4.70 2.08
CA VAL A 203 -9.17 4.58 1.43
C VAL A 203 -8.12 4.64 2.53
N LEU A 204 -7.33 3.58 2.65
CA LEU A 204 -6.25 3.50 3.62
C LEU A 204 -4.93 3.76 2.92
N THR A 205 -4.22 4.78 3.38
CA THR A 205 -2.85 5.08 2.94
C THR A 205 -1.87 4.65 4.04
N GLY A 206 -0.65 4.34 3.68
CA GLY A 206 0.31 3.92 4.68
C GLY A 206 1.73 4.23 4.29
N ASP A 207 2.41 5.02 5.13
CA ASP A 207 3.82 5.32 4.98
C ASP A 207 4.50 5.32 6.35
N ASP A 208 5.80 5.08 6.38
CA ASP A 208 6.57 4.97 7.62
C ASP A 208 7.36 6.28 7.83
N PHE A 209 6.84 7.15 8.69
CA PHE A 209 7.49 8.43 9.02
C PHE A 209 8.21 8.43 10.37
N GLY A 210 8.13 7.35 11.11
CA GLY A 210 8.68 7.21 12.46
C GLY A 210 9.79 6.18 12.55
N ALA A 211 10.70 6.41 13.49
CA ALA A 211 11.69 5.46 13.96
C ALA A 211 11.61 5.35 15.49
N GLN A 212 12.41 4.46 16.10
CA GLN A 212 12.39 4.25 17.55
C GLN A 212 12.65 5.52 18.37
N ASN A 213 13.44 6.45 17.83
CA ASN A 213 13.89 7.64 18.54
C ASN A 213 13.18 8.93 18.07
N GLY A 214 12.19 8.85 17.17
CA GLY A 214 11.47 10.02 16.67
C GLY A 214 11.09 9.93 15.20
N LEU A 215 10.80 11.08 14.60
CA LEU A 215 10.44 11.16 13.19
C LEU A 215 11.67 11.01 12.29
N LEU A 216 11.50 10.33 11.16
CA LEU A 216 12.53 10.20 10.11
C LEU A 216 12.82 11.55 9.43
N VAL A 217 11.80 12.38 9.31
CA VAL A 217 11.90 13.74 8.75
C VAL A 217 11.17 14.73 9.65
N GLY A 218 11.68 15.94 9.78
CA GLY A 218 11.02 16.99 10.56
C GLY A 218 9.66 17.39 9.96
N ALA A 219 8.72 17.82 10.80
CA ALA A 219 7.37 18.16 10.37
C ALA A 219 7.31 19.26 9.27
N GLY A 220 8.27 20.21 9.26
CA GLY A 220 8.40 21.21 8.22
C GLY A 220 8.77 20.63 6.86
N MET A 221 9.71 19.70 6.85
CA MET A 221 10.13 18.96 5.65
C MET A 221 9.00 18.06 5.14
N TRP A 222 8.32 17.37 6.03
CA TRP A 222 7.16 16.56 5.69
C TRP A 222 6.08 17.38 4.97
N ARG A 223 5.69 18.54 5.53
CA ARG A 223 4.68 19.44 4.92
C ARG A 223 5.09 20.01 3.57
N LYS A 224 6.40 20.10 3.31
CA LYS A 224 6.92 20.65 2.05
C LYS A 224 6.87 19.64 0.91
N PHE A 225 7.17 18.35 1.19
CA PHE A 225 7.40 17.36 0.15
C PHE A 225 6.31 16.26 0.07
N ILE A 226 5.60 16.03 1.18
CA ILE A 226 4.62 14.97 1.35
C ILE A 226 3.25 15.55 1.69
#